data_d3e0e4b339e32c1e2cb58d31da3ab122
#
_entry.id   d3e0e4b339e32c1e2cb58d31da3ab122
#
_cell.length_a   1.000
_cell.length_b   1.000
_cell.length_c   1.000
_cell.angle_alpha   90.00
_cell.angle_beta   90.00
_cell.angle_gamma   90.00
#
_symmetry.space_group_name_H-M   'P 1'
#
loop_
_entity.id
_entity.type
_entity.pdbx_description
1 polymer ?
#
loop_
_entity_poly.entity_id
_entity_poly.type
_entity_poly.pdbx_seq_one_letter_code
_entity_poly.pdbx_strand_id
1 'polypeptide(L)'
;MLLRGQNLLGYHHYSDDTVRRFVRKSIENGMDIIRIFDALNDLRNIETAVDECIKSGGHAQGCICYTLSPIHNLEMFVSLGKQIEQMGCHSLCIKDMAGIMSPKECFDLVSALKENISIPIYVHTHATTGLGYMTYLKAAEAGAAGIDCATSTFSGGTSQPATESLVYALTQMGYDCGVDTKELKEINDYFVPIKNKFTENGLFDPYVLSTKTDALVYQIPGGMLSNMIGQLKQFNAMDKYYDVLAEIPQVRKDFGYPPLVTPTSQIVGTQAVMNVLFGRYKTFPNESKGLLRGEYGKLPAPEVGGQAVLGRQCATST
;
A
#
# COMPACT_ATOMS: atom_id res chain seq x y z
N MET A 1 14.13 -4.00 1.66
CA MET A 1 13.42 -3.46 2.84
C MET A 1 12.34 -2.49 2.37
N LEU A 2 11.14 -2.46 3.00
CA LEU A 2 10.11 -1.44 2.74
C LEU A 2 10.28 -0.26 3.70
N LEU A 3 10.20 0.99 3.17
CA LEU A 3 10.39 2.22 3.94
C LEU A 3 9.31 3.25 3.60
N ARG A 4 8.68 3.82 4.61
CA ARG A 4 7.67 4.88 4.48
C ARG A 4 8.31 6.27 4.42
N GLY A 5 9.17 6.52 3.44
CA GLY A 5 9.81 7.81 3.22
C GLY A 5 10.20 8.52 4.52
N GLN A 6 9.75 9.76 4.69
CA GLN A 6 10.05 10.58 5.87
C GLN A 6 9.48 10.03 7.19
N ASN A 7 8.50 9.11 7.13
CA ASN A 7 7.94 8.47 8.32
C ASN A 7 8.76 7.28 8.83
N LEU A 8 9.75 6.80 8.07
CA LEU A 8 10.52 5.60 8.38
C LEU A 8 9.60 4.40 8.71
N LEU A 9 9.59 3.97 9.96
CA LEU A 9 8.73 2.91 10.50
C LEU A 9 7.60 3.46 11.39
N GLY A 10 7.56 4.79 11.61
CA GLY A 10 6.60 5.49 12.48
C GLY A 10 5.36 6.02 11.75
N TYR A 11 4.59 6.84 12.47
CA TYR A 11 3.36 7.49 12.01
C TYR A 11 3.47 9.03 12.02
N HIS A 12 4.68 9.56 12.01
CA HIS A 12 4.99 11.00 11.92
C HIS A 12 6.28 11.18 11.11
N HIS A 13 6.52 12.38 10.61
CA HIS A 13 7.76 12.70 9.92
C HIS A 13 8.92 12.79 10.90
N TYR A 14 10.05 12.21 10.54
CA TYR A 14 11.33 12.37 11.20
C TYR A 14 12.15 13.46 10.49
N SER A 15 13.15 13.99 11.17
CA SER A 15 14.11 14.94 10.57
C SER A 15 14.98 14.24 9.52
N ASP A 16 15.47 15.02 8.55
CA ASP A 16 16.27 14.51 7.43
C ASP A 16 17.53 13.77 7.88
N ASP A 17 18.20 14.27 8.93
CA ASP A 17 19.39 13.62 9.49
C ASP A 17 19.07 12.24 10.07
N THR A 18 17.92 12.09 10.72
CA THR A 18 17.43 10.79 11.22
C THR A 18 17.13 9.84 10.07
N VAL A 19 16.43 10.31 9.02
CA VAL A 19 16.14 9.52 7.83
C VAL A 19 17.45 9.06 7.16
N ARG A 20 18.38 9.97 6.93
CA ARG A 20 19.69 9.65 6.34
C ARG A 20 20.45 8.62 7.17
N ARG A 21 20.51 8.81 8.47
CA ARG A 21 21.19 7.87 9.37
C ARG A 21 20.55 6.48 9.35
N PHE A 22 19.22 6.41 9.33
CA PHE A 22 18.48 5.17 9.28
C PHE A 22 18.75 4.40 7.98
N VAL A 23 18.64 5.08 6.83
CA VAL A 23 18.87 4.49 5.51
C VAL A 23 20.30 3.99 5.37
N ARG A 24 21.30 4.83 5.71
CA ARG A 24 22.72 4.45 5.68
C ARG A 24 22.99 3.22 6.52
N LYS A 25 22.49 3.20 7.76
CA LYS A 25 22.67 2.06 8.66
C LYS A 25 21.97 0.79 8.18
N SER A 26 20.84 0.91 7.50
CA SER A 26 20.17 -0.24 6.89
C SER A 26 21.04 -0.87 5.81
N ILE A 27 21.65 -0.06 4.94
CA ILE A 27 22.54 -0.53 3.87
C ILE A 27 23.83 -1.11 4.45
N GLU A 28 24.48 -0.42 5.39
CA GLU A 28 25.67 -0.94 6.09
C GLU A 28 25.43 -2.30 6.77
N ASN A 29 24.19 -2.59 7.17
CA ASN A 29 23.79 -3.86 7.77
C ASN A 29 23.21 -4.88 6.77
N GLY A 30 23.41 -4.67 5.47
CA GLY A 30 23.14 -5.66 4.41
C GLY A 30 21.80 -5.52 3.69
N MET A 31 21.16 -4.34 3.74
CA MET A 31 19.98 -4.07 2.91
C MET A 31 20.42 -3.60 1.52
N ASP A 32 20.28 -4.46 0.50
CA ASP A 32 20.64 -4.13 -0.88
C ASP A 32 19.61 -3.22 -1.55
N ILE A 33 18.32 -3.49 -1.35
CA ILE A 33 17.22 -2.80 -2.00
C ILE A 33 16.32 -2.16 -0.94
N ILE A 34 16.11 -0.84 -1.06
CA ILE A 34 15.13 -0.11 -0.24
C ILE A 34 13.98 0.34 -1.13
N ARG A 35 12.79 -0.22 -0.87
CA ARG A 35 11.54 0.17 -1.50
C ARG A 35 10.94 1.33 -0.71
N ILE A 36 10.88 2.50 -1.32
CA ILE A 36 10.54 3.76 -0.66
C ILE A 36 9.22 4.29 -1.19
N PHE A 37 8.26 4.55 -0.31
CA PHE A 37 6.95 5.07 -0.68
C PHE A 37 6.49 6.18 0.26
N ASP A 38 5.59 7.01 -0.24
CA ASP A 38 4.79 7.92 0.57
C ASP A 38 3.30 7.61 0.43
N ALA A 39 2.57 7.67 1.55
CA ALA A 39 1.16 7.29 1.58
C ALA A 39 0.25 8.26 0.79
N LEU A 40 0.68 9.49 0.57
CA LEU A 40 -0.04 10.51 -0.21
C LEU A 40 0.45 10.61 -1.65
N ASN A 41 1.48 9.85 -2.03
CA ASN A 41 2.26 10.04 -3.26
C ASN A 41 2.88 11.45 -3.34
N ASP A 42 3.18 12.06 -2.19
CA ASP A 42 3.95 13.29 -2.11
C ASP A 42 5.44 12.97 -2.19
N LEU A 43 6.02 13.10 -3.37
CA LEU A 43 7.39 12.67 -3.63
C LEU A 43 8.44 13.44 -2.83
N ARG A 44 8.12 14.65 -2.32
CA ARG A 44 9.01 15.38 -1.40
C ARG A 44 9.33 14.58 -0.13
N ASN A 45 8.39 13.72 0.29
CA ASN A 45 8.54 12.87 1.47
C ASN A 45 9.45 11.66 1.26
N ILE A 46 9.87 11.38 0.03
CA ILE A 46 10.79 10.27 -0.27
C ILE A 46 12.18 10.74 -0.71
N GLU A 47 12.35 12.03 -1.07
CA GLU A 47 13.59 12.58 -1.61
C GLU A 47 14.80 12.28 -0.72
N THR A 48 14.72 12.58 0.58
CA THR A 48 15.84 12.37 1.53
C THR A 48 16.24 10.89 1.61
N ALA A 49 15.26 9.99 1.63
CA ALA A 49 15.52 8.55 1.72
C ALA A 49 16.10 7.99 0.41
N VAL A 50 15.61 8.45 -0.75
CA VAL A 50 16.13 8.07 -2.07
C VAL A 50 17.57 8.53 -2.24
N ASP A 51 17.84 9.81 -1.97
CA ASP A 51 19.18 10.41 -2.08
C ASP A 51 20.19 9.66 -1.21
N GLU A 52 19.86 9.40 0.07
CA GLU A 52 20.77 8.68 0.95
C GLU A 52 20.95 7.22 0.56
N CYS A 53 19.89 6.55 0.06
CA CYS A 53 19.98 5.18 -0.43
C CYS A 53 21.00 5.07 -1.57
N ILE A 54 20.92 5.98 -2.56
CA ILE A 54 21.83 6.01 -3.70
C ILE A 54 23.26 6.34 -3.23
N LYS A 55 23.45 7.36 -2.39
CA LYS A 55 24.76 7.75 -1.85
C LYS A 55 25.45 6.65 -1.06
N SER A 56 24.67 5.83 -0.39
CA SER A 56 25.18 4.70 0.41
C SER A 56 25.40 3.42 -0.44
N GLY A 57 25.18 3.46 -1.75
CA GLY A 57 25.40 2.33 -2.66
C GLY A 57 24.26 1.32 -2.70
N GLY A 58 23.09 1.64 -2.14
CA GLY A 58 21.90 0.79 -2.18
C GLY A 58 21.07 1.00 -3.45
N HIS A 59 20.21 0.03 -3.78
CA HIS A 59 19.22 0.14 -4.84
C HIS A 59 17.97 0.85 -4.33
N ALA A 60 17.75 2.09 -4.77
CA ALA A 60 16.54 2.83 -4.47
C ALA A 60 15.41 2.41 -5.42
N GLN A 61 14.34 1.82 -4.89
CA GLN A 61 13.12 1.52 -5.62
C GLN A 61 12.02 2.48 -5.17
N GLY A 62 11.65 3.45 -6.01
CA GLY A 62 10.55 4.37 -5.73
C GLY A 62 9.20 3.70 -5.95
N CYS A 63 8.18 4.08 -5.17
CA CYS A 63 6.86 3.49 -5.30
C CYS A 63 5.78 4.51 -5.63
N ILE A 64 4.83 4.10 -6.45
CA ILE A 64 3.53 4.73 -6.63
C ILE A 64 2.51 3.93 -5.81
N CYS A 65 1.84 4.56 -4.84
CA CYS A 65 0.70 3.98 -4.14
C CYS A 65 -0.52 4.03 -5.05
N TYR A 66 -0.88 2.88 -5.61
CA TYR A 66 -2.04 2.76 -6.50
C TYR A 66 -3.35 2.88 -5.72
N THR A 67 -4.28 3.61 -6.29
CA THR A 67 -5.63 3.76 -5.74
C THR A 67 -6.59 4.26 -6.83
N LEU A 68 -7.89 4.10 -6.61
CA LEU A 68 -8.96 4.57 -7.48
C LEU A 68 -9.68 5.76 -6.84
N SER A 69 -9.80 6.86 -7.57
CA SER A 69 -10.63 8.00 -7.19
C SER A 69 -10.84 8.92 -8.39
N PRO A 70 -11.72 9.94 -8.32
CA PRO A 70 -11.92 10.87 -9.44
C PRO A 70 -10.67 11.65 -9.88
N ILE A 71 -9.64 11.70 -9.03
CA ILE A 71 -8.42 12.46 -9.30
C ILE A 71 -7.21 11.58 -9.65
N HIS A 72 -7.24 10.29 -9.29
CA HIS A 72 -6.16 9.35 -9.60
C HIS A 72 -6.41 8.73 -10.97
N ASN A 73 -5.76 9.27 -11.98
CA ASN A 73 -5.86 8.84 -13.36
C ASN A 73 -4.50 8.38 -13.93
N LEU A 74 -4.50 7.87 -15.14
CA LEU A 74 -3.31 7.33 -15.80
C LEU A 74 -2.20 8.37 -15.94
N GLU A 75 -2.56 9.60 -16.36
CA GLU A 75 -1.62 10.69 -16.58
C GLU A 75 -0.90 11.09 -15.29
N MET A 76 -1.64 11.13 -14.16
CA MET A 76 -1.06 11.40 -12.85
C MET A 76 -0.04 10.33 -12.46
N PHE A 77 -0.37 9.04 -12.61
CA PHE A 77 0.55 7.96 -12.29
C PHE A 77 1.80 7.95 -13.18
N VAL A 78 1.64 8.23 -14.48
CA VAL A 78 2.78 8.38 -15.40
C VAL A 78 3.66 9.58 -14.99
N SER A 79 3.06 10.69 -14.61
CA SER A 79 3.81 11.88 -14.10
C SER A 79 4.62 11.53 -12.84
N LEU A 80 4.04 10.79 -11.89
CA LEU A 80 4.75 10.30 -10.71
C LEU A 80 5.92 9.38 -11.10
N GLY A 81 5.71 8.46 -12.04
CA GLY A 81 6.77 7.57 -12.54
C GLY A 81 7.96 8.33 -13.10
N LYS A 82 7.71 9.37 -13.94
CA LYS A 82 8.76 10.25 -14.47
C LYS A 82 9.53 10.98 -13.37
N GLN A 83 8.84 11.51 -12.37
CA GLN A 83 9.48 12.21 -11.25
C GLN A 83 10.34 11.25 -10.42
N ILE A 84 9.88 10.02 -10.17
CA ILE A 84 10.63 8.98 -9.46
C ILE A 84 11.90 8.62 -10.24
N GLU A 85 11.84 8.47 -11.56
CA GLU A 85 13.02 8.27 -12.39
C GLU A 85 13.99 9.47 -12.31
N GLN A 86 13.47 10.69 -12.41
CA GLN A 86 14.27 11.94 -12.31
C GLN A 86 14.97 12.10 -10.97
N MET A 87 14.41 11.54 -9.89
CA MET A 87 15.06 11.49 -8.57
C MET A 87 16.25 10.52 -8.53
N GLY A 88 16.49 9.75 -9.60
CA GLY A 88 17.57 8.78 -9.71
C GLY A 88 17.23 7.40 -9.15
N CYS A 89 15.97 7.07 -8.91
CA CYS A 89 15.58 5.73 -8.52
C CYS A 89 16.00 4.71 -9.58
N HIS A 90 16.47 3.55 -9.13
CA HIS A 90 16.93 2.47 -10.01
C HIS A 90 15.80 1.60 -10.56
N SER A 91 14.64 1.63 -9.92
CA SER A 91 13.42 0.96 -10.36
C SER A 91 12.18 1.61 -9.78
N LEU A 92 11.03 1.33 -10.39
CA LEU A 92 9.70 1.78 -9.97
C LEU A 92 8.87 0.59 -9.49
N CYS A 93 8.12 0.74 -8.40
CA CYS A 93 7.12 -0.23 -7.97
C CYS A 93 5.71 0.41 -7.99
N ILE A 94 4.76 -0.23 -8.68
CA ILE A 94 3.33 0.06 -8.55
C ILE A 94 2.82 -0.76 -7.37
N LYS A 95 2.29 -0.10 -6.34
CA LYS A 95 1.94 -0.72 -5.05
C LYS A 95 0.44 -0.66 -4.81
N ASP A 96 -0.26 -1.76 -5.09
CA ASP A 96 -1.69 -1.96 -4.86
C ASP A 96 -1.94 -2.71 -3.55
N MET A 97 -2.09 -1.98 -2.47
CA MET A 97 -2.28 -2.53 -1.12
C MET A 97 -3.66 -3.14 -0.88
N ALA A 98 -4.65 -2.72 -1.63
CA ALA A 98 -6.03 -3.20 -1.48
C ALA A 98 -6.37 -4.37 -2.43
N GLY A 99 -5.51 -4.65 -3.42
CA GLY A 99 -5.76 -5.65 -4.44
C GLY A 99 -6.92 -5.27 -5.37
N ILE A 100 -7.06 -3.97 -5.68
CA ILE A 100 -8.18 -3.42 -6.46
C ILE A 100 -7.82 -3.10 -7.90
N MET A 101 -6.55 -3.14 -8.26
CA MET A 101 -6.10 -2.90 -9.63
C MET A 101 -6.58 -4.03 -10.54
N SER A 102 -7.47 -3.68 -11.47
CA SER A 102 -7.96 -4.66 -12.45
C SER A 102 -6.85 -5.08 -13.42
N PRO A 103 -6.97 -6.27 -14.06
CA PRO A 103 -6.02 -6.70 -15.07
C PRO A 103 -5.85 -5.71 -16.22
N LYS A 104 -6.94 -5.04 -16.64
CA LYS A 104 -6.90 -4.02 -17.69
C LYS A 104 -6.14 -2.77 -17.24
N GLU A 105 -6.45 -2.23 -16.08
CA GLU A 105 -5.78 -1.05 -15.52
C GLU A 105 -4.29 -1.31 -15.29
N CYS A 106 -3.93 -2.52 -14.85
CA CYS A 106 -2.54 -2.91 -14.72
C CYS A 106 -1.81 -2.90 -16.06
N PHE A 107 -2.40 -3.52 -17.09
CA PHE A 107 -1.83 -3.53 -18.44
C PHE A 107 -1.64 -2.12 -18.97
N ASP A 108 -2.68 -1.28 -18.89
CA ASP A 108 -2.65 0.10 -19.39
C ASP A 108 -1.58 0.92 -18.65
N LEU A 109 -1.52 0.83 -17.32
CA LEU A 109 -0.57 1.59 -16.51
C LEU A 109 0.89 1.14 -16.74
N VAL A 110 1.15 -0.15 -16.75
CA VAL A 110 2.51 -0.66 -16.99
C VAL A 110 2.96 -0.30 -18.40
N SER A 111 2.09 -0.45 -19.42
CA SER A 111 2.39 -0.06 -20.82
C SER A 111 2.72 1.41 -20.93
N ALA A 112 1.85 2.28 -20.36
CA ALA A 112 2.08 3.73 -20.41
C ALA A 112 3.36 4.15 -19.66
N LEU A 113 3.67 3.53 -18.52
CA LEU A 113 4.93 3.79 -17.83
C LEU A 113 6.13 3.36 -18.67
N LYS A 114 6.09 2.18 -19.30
CA LYS A 114 7.17 1.70 -20.16
C LYS A 114 7.45 2.60 -21.37
N GLU A 115 6.43 3.26 -21.89
CA GLU A 115 6.59 4.25 -22.97
C GLU A 115 7.24 5.56 -22.49
N ASN A 116 7.20 5.83 -21.18
CA ASN A 116 7.55 7.14 -20.63
C ASN A 116 8.77 7.15 -19.70
N ILE A 117 9.20 5.99 -19.18
CA ILE A 117 10.37 5.84 -18.30
C ILE A 117 11.26 4.66 -18.75
N SER A 118 12.54 4.72 -18.44
CA SER A 118 13.53 3.70 -18.81
C SER A 118 13.84 2.69 -17.71
N ILE A 119 13.55 3.06 -16.46
CA ILE A 119 13.84 2.20 -15.30
C ILE A 119 12.88 1.00 -15.22
N PRO A 120 13.32 -0.15 -14.69
CA PRO A 120 12.49 -1.35 -14.54
C PRO A 120 11.24 -1.09 -13.67
N ILE A 121 10.11 -1.66 -14.11
CA ILE A 121 8.81 -1.54 -13.42
C ILE A 121 8.49 -2.85 -12.71
N TYR A 122 8.18 -2.76 -11.43
CA TYR A 122 7.70 -3.87 -10.59
C TYR A 122 6.24 -3.65 -10.21
N VAL A 123 5.49 -4.74 -10.07
CA VAL A 123 4.09 -4.69 -9.63
C VAL A 123 3.91 -5.47 -8.34
N HIS A 124 3.32 -4.80 -7.35
CA HIS A 124 2.95 -5.36 -6.06
C HIS A 124 1.44 -5.24 -5.89
N THR A 125 0.72 -6.34 -5.78
CA THR A 125 -0.72 -6.34 -5.44
C THR A 125 -1.02 -7.42 -4.41
N HIS A 126 -2.02 -7.16 -3.57
CA HIS A 126 -2.54 -8.14 -2.64
C HIS A 126 -3.61 -9.01 -3.31
N ALA A 127 -3.73 -10.27 -2.86
CA ALA A 127 -4.72 -11.20 -3.38
C ALA A 127 -6.11 -11.03 -2.75
N THR A 128 -6.34 -9.94 -2.00
CA THR A 128 -7.53 -9.70 -1.18
C THR A 128 -8.83 -9.87 -1.96
N THR A 129 -8.89 -9.34 -3.18
CA THR A 129 -10.09 -9.36 -4.04
C THR A 129 -10.18 -10.58 -4.96
N GLY A 130 -9.11 -11.38 -5.03
CA GLY A 130 -8.98 -12.48 -5.98
C GLY A 130 -8.44 -12.05 -7.36
N LEU A 131 -8.27 -10.75 -7.64
CA LEU A 131 -7.78 -10.26 -8.93
C LEU A 131 -6.28 -10.48 -9.14
N GLY A 132 -5.48 -10.59 -8.09
CA GLY A 132 -4.02 -10.50 -8.11
C GLY A 132 -3.33 -11.42 -9.13
N TYR A 133 -3.79 -12.66 -9.31
CA TYR A 133 -3.21 -13.57 -10.31
C TYR A 133 -3.40 -13.06 -11.74
N MET A 134 -4.62 -12.61 -12.07
CA MET A 134 -4.95 -12.09 -13.40
C MET A 134 -4.22 -10.76 -13.65
N THR A 135 -4.13 -9.92 -12.62
CA THR A 135 -3.40 -8.64 -12.66
C THR A 135 -1.93 -8.87 -12.96
N TYR A 136 -1.29 -9.87 -12.32
CA TYR A 136 0.13 -10.17 -12.55
C TYR A 136 0.41 -10.77 -13.94
N LEU A 137 -0.49 -11.58 -14.48
CA LEU A 137 -0.36 -12.04 -15.87
C LEU A 137 -0.38 -10.86 -16.84
N LYS A 138 -1.26 -9.89 -16.62
CA LYS A 138 -1.33 -8.68 -17.44
C LYS A 138 -0.15 -7.73 -17.21
N ALA A 139 0.42 -7.69 -16.01
CA ALA A 139 1.67 -6.98 -15.75
C ALA A 139 2.84 -7.57 -16.57
N ALA A 140 2.97 -8.89 -16.61
CA ALA A 140 3.98 -9.57 -17.40
C ALA A 140 3.80 -9.31 -18.91
N GLU A 141 2.57 -9.44 -19.43
CA GLU A 141 2.26 -9.14 -20.83
C GLU A 141 2.57 -7.68 -21.22
N ALA A 142 2.36 -6.72 -20.31
CA ALA A 142 2.71 -5.32 -20.50
C ALA A 142 4.21 -5.03 -20.36
N GLY A 143 5.01 -6.03 -19.96
CA GLY A 143 6.46 -5.97 -19.85
C GLY A 143 6.98 -5.45 -18.52
N ALA A 144 6.28 -5.71 -17.42
CA ALA A 144 6.83 -5.51 -16.08
C ALA A 144 8.09 -6.34 -15.88
N ALA A 145 9.08 -5.79 -15.20
CA ALA A 145 10.37 -6.44 -14.93
C ALA A 145 10.27 -7.44 -13.76
N GLY A 146 9.26 -7.30 -12.89
CA GLY A 146 9.06 -8.20 -11.77
C GLY A 146 7.70 -8.03 -11.11
N ILE A 147 7.30 -9.07 -10.37
CA ILE A 147 6.07 -9.13 -9.59
C ILE A 147 6.38 -9.67 -8.20
N ASP A 148 5.68 -9.18 -7.19
CA ASP A 148 5.85 -9.62 -5.80
C ASP A 148 4.88 -10.75 -5.48
N CYS A 149 5.42 -11.90 -5.08
CA CYS A 149 4.66 -13.09 -4.76
C CYS A 149 4.93 -13.54 -3.31
N ALA A 150 4.15 -14.49 -2.83
CA ALA A 150 4.36 -15.16 -1.55
C ALA A 150 4.47 -16.68 -1.75
N THR A 151 5.20 -17.39 -0.88
CA THR A 151 5.17 -18.86 -0.86
C THR A 151 3.73 -19.33 -0.70
N SER A 152 3.34 -20.43 -1.36
CA SER A 152 1.95 -20.89 -1.35
C SER A 152 1.40 -21.12 0.05
N THR A 153 2.26 -21.49 1.00
CA THR A 153 1.89 -21.65 2.43
C THR A 153 1.25 -20.38 3.01
N PHE A 154 1.73 -19.19 2.66
CA PHE A 154 1.25 -17.90 3.19
C PHE A 154 0.63 -16.99 2.13
N SER A 155 0.37 -17.49 0.94
CA SER A 155 -0.25 -16.75 -0.15
C SER A 155 -1.76 -16.58 0.01
N GLY A 156 -2.35 -15.68 -0.76
CA GLY A 156 -3.80 -15.46 -0.80
C GLY A 156 -4.32 -14.40 0.15
N GLY A 157 -5.56 -14.01 0.01
CA GLY A 157 -6.24 -13.02 0.85
C GLY A 157 -5.44 -11.73 1.02
N THR A 158 -5.12 -11.38 2.26
CA THR A 158 -4.34 -10.16 2.58
C THR A 158 -2.84 -10.28 2.27
N SER A 159 -2.37 -11.44 1.81
CA SER A 159 -1.02 -11.63 1.26
C SER A 159 -1.02 -11.48 -0.27
N GLN A 160 0.07 -11.89 -0.92
CA GLN A 160 0.23 -11.86 -2.37
C GLN A 160 -0.23 -13.17 -3.01
N PRO A 161 -0.38 -13.22 -4.34
CA PRO A 161 -0.54 -14.47 -5.09
C PRO A 161 0.60 -15.45 -4.87
N ALA A 162 0.33 -16.75 -4.98
CA ALA A 162 1.31 -17.81 -4.78
C ALA A 162 2.39 -17.80 -5.87
N THR A 163 3.66 -17.82 -5.45
CA THR A 163 4.82 -17.86 -6.33
C THR A 163 4.78 -19.06 -7.25
N GLU A 164 4.52 -20.26 -6.72
CA GLU A 164 4.56 -21.51 -7.46
C GLU A 164 3.53 -21.54 -8.60
N SER A 165 2.32 -21.01 -8.34
CA SER A 165 1.26 -20.92 -9.36
C SER A 165 1.62 -19.95 -10.48
N LEU A 166 2.22 -18.81 -10.13
CA LEU A 166 2.62 -17.79 -11.12
C LEU A 166 3.83 -18.22 -11.91
N VAL A 167 4.84 -18.83 -11.28
CA VAL A 167 5.99 -19.41 -12.01
C VAL A 167 5.51 -20.44 -13.02
N TYR A 168 4.61 -21.35 -12.61
CA TYR A 168 4.05 -22.35 -13.54
C TYR A 168 3.31 -21.66 -14.72
N ALA A 169 2.40 -20.74 -14.44
CA ALA A 169 1.62 -20.07 -15.48
C ALA A 169 2.49 -19.26 -16.44
N LEU A 170 3.44 -18.47 -15.93
CA LEU A 170 4.34 -17.63 -16.73
C LEU A 170 5.28 -18.48 -17.58
N THR A 171 5.79 -19.60 -17.04
CA THR A 171 6.62 -20.55 -17.82
C THR A 171 5.83 -21.14 -19.00
N GLN A 172 4.55 -21.50 -18.81
CA GLN A 172 3.69 -21.98 -19.90
C GLN A 172 3.41 -20.89 -20.96
N MET A 173 3.50 -19.62 -20.57
CA MET A 173 3.39 -18.48 -21.48
C MET A 173 4.72 -18.12 -22.17
N GLY A 174 5.81 -18.84 -21.87
CA GLY A 174 7.12 -18.66 -22.49
C GLY A 174 8.05 -17.69 -21.75
N TYR A 175 7.71 -17.27 -20.53
CA TYR A 175 8.60 -16.44 -19.69
C TYR A 175 9.56 -17.32 -18.90
N ASP A 176 10.82 -16.87 -18.80
CA ASP A 176 11.78 -17.41 -17.85
C ASP A 176 11.70 -16.61 -16.53
N CYS A 177 11.26 -17.26 -15.47
CA CYS A 177 11.14 -16.63 -14.15
C CYS A 177 12.44 -16.70 -13.33
N GLY A 178 13.46 -17.41 -13.80
CA GLY A 178 14.74 -17.58 -13.09
C GLY A 178 14.63 -18.29 -11.74
N VAL A 179 13.58 -19.09 -11.53
CA VAL A 179 13.25 -19.70 -10.23
C VAL A 179 13.16 -21.23 -10.38
N ASP A 180 13.89 -21.97 -9.53
CA ASP A 180 13.79 -23.43 -9.47
C ASP A 180 12.53 -23.84 -8.68
N THR A 181 11.64 -24.58 -9.34
CA THR A 181 10.39 -25.05 -8.74
C THR A 181 10.60 -26.11 -7.65
N LYS A 182 11.74 -26.83 -7.65
CA LYS A 182 12.07 -27.78 -6.58
C LYS A 182 12.46 -27.04 -5.31
N GLU A 183 13.30 -26.00 -5.45
CA GLU A 183 13.68 -25.13 -4.32
C GLU A 183 12.44 -24.44 -3.72
N LEU A 184 11.52 -23.96 -4.54
CA LEU A 184 10.25 -23.40 -4.06
C LEU A 184 9.45 -24.43 -3.24
N LYS A 185 9.42 -25.69 -3.68
CA LYS A 185 8.74 -26.74 -2.95
C LYS A 185 9.41 -27.00 -1.60
N GLU A 186 10.73 -27.07 -1.54
CA GLU A 186 11.47 -27.26 -0.29
C GLU A 186 11.22 -26.12 0.71
N ILE A 187 11.23 -24.86 0.22
CA ILE A 187 10.90 -23.68 1.03
C ILE A 187 9.47 -23.79 1.58
N ASN A 188 8.52 -24.17 0.73
CA ASN A 188 7.13 -24.30 1.11
C ASN A 188 6.92 -25.42 2.15
N ASP A 189 7.55 -26.59 1.93
CA ASP A 189 7.50 -27.72 2.87
C ASP A 189 8.07 -27.35 4.26
N TYR A 190 9.11 -26.51 4.29
CA TYR A 190 9.66 -25.98 5.55
C TYR A 190 8.64 -25.10 6.30
N PHE A 191 7.87 -24.27 5.59
CA PHE A 191 6.92 -23.35 6.24
C PHE A 191 5.58 -23.99 6.63
N VAL A 192 5.15 -25.08 6.02
CA VAL A 192 3.87 -25.76 6.34
C VAL A 192 3.75 -26.09 7.83
N PRO A 193 4.69 -26.80 8.48
CA PRO A 193 4.57 -27.10 9.91
C PRO A 193 4.60 -25.84 10.79
N ILE A 194 5.32 -24.80 10.38
CA ILE A 194 5.35 -23.52 11.10
C ILE A 194 3.98 -22.85 11.06
N LYS A 195 3.35 -22.79 9.88
CA LYS A 195 1.98 -22.27 9.73
C LYS A 195 0.98 -23.05 10.58
N ASN A 196 1.05 -24.38 10.54
CA ASN A 196 0.17 -25.23 11.34
C ASN A 196 0.29 -24.92 12.83
N LYS A 197 1.52 -24.83 13.35
CA LYS A 197 1.79 -24.45 14.74
C LYS A 197 1.23 -23.07 15.09
N PHE A 198 1.36 -22.07 14.18
CA PHE A 198 0.80 -20.73 14.40
C PHE A 198 -0.72 -20.71 14.34
N THR A 199 -1.33 -21.56 13.53
CA THR A 199 -2.78 -21.74 13.48
C THR A 199 -3.31 -22.39 14.77
N GLU A 200 -2.68 -23.46 15.22
CA GLU A 200 -3.06 -24.19 16.44
C GLU A 200 -2.99 -23.33 17.71
N ASN A 201 -2.00 -22.46 17.81
CA ASN A 201 -1.82 -21.58 18.97
C ASN A 201 -2.50 -20.20 18.83
N GLY A 202 -3.26 -19.97 17.74
CA GLY A 202 -4.02 -18.74 17.51
C GLY A 202 -3.21 -17.53 17.08
N LEU A 203 -1.91 -17.67 16.79
CA LEU A 203 -1.09 -16.57 16.25
C LEU A 203 -1.39 -16.27 14.78
N PHE A 204 -1.89 -17.26 14.04
CA PHE A 204 -2.28 -17.13 12.65
C PHE A 204 -3.73 -17.55 12.48
N ASP A 205 -4.57 -16.61 12.00
CA ASP A 205 -5.95 -16.88 11.65
C ASP A 205 -6.05 -17.13 10.12
N PRO A 206 -6.35 -18.38 9.66
CA PRO A 206 -6.48 -18.70 8.23
C PRO A 206 -7.52 -17.85 7.50
N TYR A 207 -8.46 -17.25 8.21
CA TYR A 207 -9.48 -16.36 7.62
C TYR A 207 -8.87 -15.15 6.87
N VAL A 208 -7.66 -14.73 7.26
CA VAL A 208 -6.95 -13.63 6.56
C VAL A 208 -6.56 -13.99 5.13
N LEU A 209 -6.49 -15.28 4.80
CA LEU A 209 -6.17 -15.77 3.46
C LEU A 209 -7.42 -15.91 2.56
N SER A 210 -8.62 -15.67 3.08
CA SER A 210 -9.85 -15.73 2.30
C SER A 210 -9.97 -14.53 1.34
N THR A 211 -10.61 -14.75 0.20
CA THR A 211 -10.98 -13.68 -0.74
C THR A 211 -12.09 -12.81 -0.14
N LYS A 212 -11.93 -11.48 -0.23
CA LYS A 212 -12.87 -10.47 0.28
C LYS A 212 -13.21 -9.46 -0.81
N THR A 213 -14.33 -9.67 -1.48
CA THR A 213 -14.76 -8.82 -2.60
C THR A 213 -15.29 -7.45 -2.17
N ASP A 214 -15.63 -7.27 -0.88
CA ASP A 214 -15.99 -5.96 -0.32
C ASP A 214 -14.91 -4.89 -0.56
N ALA A 215 -13.64 -5.32 -0.67
CA ALA A 215 -12.54 -4.42 -1.00
C ALA A 215 -12.70 -3.77 -2.39
N LEU A 216 -13.41 -4.40 -3.34
CA LEU A 216 -13.71 -3.80 -4.65
C LEU A 216 -14.71 -2.65 -4.54
N VAL A 217 -15.63 -2.72 -3.57
CA VAL A 217 -16.67 -1.71 -3.35
C VAL A 217 -16.12 -0.54 -2.52
N TYR A 218 -15.49 -0.86 -1.40
CA TYR A 218 -15.05 0.15 -0.41
C TYR A 218 -13.57 0.52 -0.53
N GLN A 219 -12.80 -0.19 -1.37
CA GLN A 219 -11.35 0.00 -1.62
C GLN A 219 -10.49 -0.11 -0.35
N ILE A 220 -10.88 -0.96 0.59
CA ILE A 220 -10.30 -1.06 1.93
C ILE A 220 -9.25 -2.18 1.98
N PRO A 221 -7.98 -1.86 2.32
CA PRO A 221 -6.95 -2.88 2.54
C PRO A 221 -7.28 -3.79 3.74
N GLY A 222 -6.84 -5.06 3.66
CA GLY A 222 -7.11 -6.05 4.70
C GLY A 222 -6.64 -5.64 6.11
N GLY A 223 -5.49 -4.98 6.22
CA GLY A 223 -4.98 -4.46 7.50
C GLY A 223 -5.86 -3.35 8.11
N MET A 224 -6.50 -2.52 7.27
CA MET A 224 -7.46 -1.52 7.73
C MET A 224 -8.72 -2.18 8.29
N LEU A 225 -9.24 -3.21 7.61
CA LEU A 225 -10.40 -3.98 8.09
C LEU A 225 -10.15 -4.61 9.47
N SER A 226 -8.99 -5.25 9.64
CA SER A 226 -8.63 -5.89 10.91
C SER A 226 -8.56 -4.88 12.06
N ASN A 227 -7.97 -3.70 11.81
CA ASN A 227 -7.90 -2.64 12.81
C ASN A 227 -9.29 -2.09 13.18
N MET A 228 -10.12 -1.83 12.19
CA MET A 228 -11.50 -1.36 12.37
C MET A 228 -12.33 -2.35 13.19
N ILE A 229 -12.26 -3.65 12.88
CA ILE A 229 -12.91 -4.71 13.65
C ILE A 229 -12.41 -4.70 15.11
N GLY A 230 -11.10 -4.53 15.32
CA GLY A 230 -10.52 -4.41 16.65
C GLY A 230 -11.10 -3.23 17.44
N GLN A 231 -11.21 -2.07 16.82
CA GLN A 231 -11.82 -0.88 17.43
C GLN A 231 -13.30 -1.09 17.75
N LEU A 232 -14.08 -1.63 16.81
CA LEU A 232 -15.52 -1.89 17.03
C LEU A 232 -15.74 -2.89 18.15
N LYS A 233 -14.90 -3.92 18.29
CA LYS A 233 -14.93 -4.85 19.43
C LYS A 233 -14.66 -4.15 20.77
N GLN A 234 -13.69 -3.22 20.83
CA GLN A 234 -13.38 -2.44 22.03
C GLN A 234 -14.56 -1.58 22.49
N PHE A 235 -15.34 -1.07 21.54
CA PHE A 235 -16.55 -0.26 21.83
C PHE A 235 -17.83 -1.09 21.96
N ASN A 236 -17.78 -2.42 21.88
CA ASN A 236 -18.95 -3.32 21.82
C ASN A 236 -19.96 -2.92 20.71
N ALA A 237 -19.47 -2.49 19.56
CA ALA A 237 -20.25 -1.89 18.47
C ALA A 237 -20.10 -2.66 17.14
N MET A 238 -19.96 -4.00 17.20
CA MET A 238 -19.83 -4.83 15.99
C MET A 238 -21.07 -4.76 15.07
N ASP A 239 -22.24 -4.43 15.61
CA ASP A 239 -23.47 -4.15 14.87
C ASP A 239 -23.33 -2.95 13.91
N LYS A 240 -22.38 -2.04 14.16
CA LYS A 240 -22.07 -0.87 13.33
C LYS A 240 -21.07 -1.13 12.20
N TYR A 241 -20.65 -2.37 12.00
CA TYR A 241 -19.62 -2.71 11.02
C TYR A 241 -19.94 -2.18 9.61
N TYR A 242 -21.14 -2.44 9.10
CA TYR A 242 -21.54 -1.99 7.77
C TYR A 242 -21.77 -0.47 7.68
N ASP A 243 -22.21 0.16 8.75
CA ASP A 243 -22.34 1.62 8.83
C ASP A 243 -20.97 2.29 8.68
N VAL A 244 -19.94 1.73 9.33
CA VAL A 244 -18.55 2.22 9.22
C VAL A 244 -18.00 1.98 7.81
N LEU A 245 -18.23 0.82 7.20
CA LEU A 245 -17.81 0.57 5.82
C LEU A 245 -18.41 1.60 4.85
N ALA A 246 -19.70 1.92 5.00
CA ALA A 246 -20.39 2.92 4.19
C ALA A 246 -19.88 4.36 4.42
N GLU A 247 -19.35 4.67 5.61
CA GLU A 247 -18.80 5.99 5.95
C GLU A 247 -17.39 6.23 5.36
N ILE A 248 -16.61 5.17 5.15
CA ILE A 248 -15.21 5.28 4.67
C ILE A 248 -15.06 6.07 3.37
N PRO A 249 -15.84 5.83 2.30
CA PRO A 249 -15.71 6.58 1.06
C PRO A 249 -15.92 8.09 1.25
N GLN A 250 -16.85 8.46 2.14
CA GLN A 250 -17.11 9.87 2.43
C GLN A 250 -15.97 10.51 3.22
N VAL A 251 -15.47 9.85 4.27
CA VAL A 251 -14.30 10.34 5.02
C VAL A 251 -13.08 10.47 4.10
N ARG A 252 -12.85 9.49 3.22
CA ARG A 252 -11.77 9.53 2.25
C ARG A 252 -11.89 10.72 1.31
N LYS A 253 -13.10 11.00 0.80
CA LYS A 253 -13.38 12.19 -0.01
C LYS A 253 -13.10 13.47 0.78
N ASP A 254 -13.64 13.58 1.99
CA ASP A 254 -13.49 14.74 2.86
C ASP A 254 -12.03 14.97 3.29
N PHE A 255 -11.18 13.95 3.20
CA PHE A 255 -9.73 14.03 3.45
C PHE A 255 -8.90 14.21 2.17
N GLY A 256 -9.54 14.57 1.03
CA GLY A 256 -8.85 14.86 -0.23
C GLY A 256 -8.35 13.62 -0.98
N TYR A 257 -9.07 12.51 -0.87
CA TYR A 257 -8.81 11.24 -1.56
C TYR A 257 -7.42 10.63 -1.33
N PRO A 258 -6.91 10.53 -0.08
CA PRO A 258 -5.65 9.87 0.14
C PRO A 258 -5.71 8.40 -0.33
N PRO A 259 -4.63 7.84 -0.89
CA PRO A 259 -4.52 6.39 -1.07
C PRO A 259 -4.68 5.68 0.27
N LEU A 260 -5.37 4.52 0.28
CA LEU A 260 -5.58 3.75 1.50
C LEU A 260 -4.41 2.79 1.76
N VAL A 261 -3.28 3.36 2.12
CA VAL A 261 -2.06 2.66 2.55
C VAL A 261 -1.68 3.16 3.95
N THR A 262 -0.83 2.45 4.68
CA THR A 262 -0.37 2.90 6.01
C THR A 262 0.50 4.17 5.89
N PRO A 263 0.23 5.28 6.66
CA PRO A 263 -0.73 5.39 7.76
C PRO A 263 -2.13 5.88 7.37
N THR A 264 -2.35 6.40 6.17
CA THR A 264 -3.61 7.05 5.75
C THR A 264 -4.82 6.14 5.85
N SER A 265 -4.67 4.83 5.56
CA SER A 265 -5.75 3.84 5.74
C SER A 265 -6.22 3.77 7.21
N GLN A 266 -5.28 3.79 8.15
CA GLN A 266 -5.59 3.77 9.58
C GLN A 266 -6.30 5.06 10.00
N ILE A 267 -5.82 6.21 9.52
CA ILE A 267 -6.40 7.53 9.82
C ILE A 267 -7.85 7.62 9.32
N VAL A 268 -8.07 7.27 8.05
CA VAL A 268 -9.42 7.26 7.44
C VAL A 268 -10.34 6.28 8.16
N GLY A 269 -9.87 5.06 8.45
CA GLY A 269 -10.66 4.03 9.14
C GLY A 269 -11.05 4.45 10.55
N THR A 270 -10.10 4.95 11.34
CA THR A 270 -10.38 5.43 12.69
C THR A 270 -11.36 6.60 12.67
N GLN A 271 -11.20 7.55 11.75
CA GLN A 271 -12.16 8.64 11.62
C GLN A 271 -13.57 8.17 11.26
N ALA A 272 -13.70 7.18 10.35
CA ALA A 272 -15.00 6.60 10.01
C ALA A 272 -15.67 5.93 11.22
N VAL A 273 -14.91 5.17 12.03
CA VAL A 273 -15.41 4.61 13.30
C VAL A 273 -15.89 5.72 14.24
N MET A 274 -15.09 6.76 14.44
CA MET A 274 -15.46 7.90 15.31
C MET A 274 -16.72 8.62 14.80
N ASN A 275 -16.86 8.80 13.49
CA ASN A 275 -18.03 9.44 12.89
C ASN A 275 -19.32 8.65 13.15
N VAL A 276 -19.28 7.33 13.03
CA VAL A 276 -20.44 6.46 13.23
C VAL A 276 -20.81 6.35 14.71
N LEU A 277 -19.82 6.21 15.61
CA LEU A 277 -20.08 6.01 17.03
C LEU A 277 -20.47 7.31 17.76
N PHE A 278 -19.83 8.43 17.43
CA PHE A 278 -19.98 9.68 18.18
C PHE A 278 -20.62 10.81 17.38
N GLY A 279 -20.93 10.58 16.11
CA GLY A 279 -21.46 11.57 15.18
C GLY A 279 -20.38 12.21 14.32
N ARG A 280 -20.74 12.48 13.05
CA ARG A 280 -19.83 12.92 12.00
C ARG A 280 -19.05 14.16 12.42
N TYR A 281 -17.71 14.01 12.49
CA TYR A 281 -16.74 15.05 12.84
C TYR A 281 -16.95 15.73 14.20
N LYS A 282 -17.65 15.10 15.14
CA LYS A 282 -17.69 15.55 16.53
C LYS A 282 -16.43 15.19 17.29
N THR A 283 -15.77 14.12 16.88
CA THR A 283 -14.51 13.66 17.45
C THR A 283 -13.46 13.52 16.35
N PHE A 284 -12.31 14.18 16.53
CA PHE A 284 -11.16 14.09 15.63
C PHE A 284 -9.95 13.52 16.37
N PRO A 285 -9.45 12.34 15.98
CA PRO A 285 -8.14 11.87 16.39
C PRO A 285 -7.01 12.84 15.98
N ASN A 286 -5.91 12.84 16.72
CA ASN A 286 -4.78 13.73 16.44
C ASN A 286 -4.18 13.48 15.05
N GLU A 287 -4.14 12.22 14.63
CA GLU A 287 -3.66 11.81 13.31
C GLU A 287 -4.54 12.38 12.18
N SER A 288 -5.86 12.39 12.37
CA SER A 288 -6.80 13.02 11.42
C SER A 288 -6.58 14.53 11.33
N LYS A 289 -6.33 15.20 12.47
CA LYS A 289 -5.99 16.63 12.50
C LYS A 289 -4.64 16.88 11.79
N GLY A 290 -3.64 16.06 12.08
CA GLY A 290 -2.32 16.16 11.47
C GLY A 290 -2.37 16.00 9.95
N LEU A 291 -3.15 15.00 9.46
CA LEU A 291 -3.34 14.80 8.03
C LEU A 291 -3.95 16.04 7.35
N LEU A 292 -5.02 16.59 7.92
CA LEU A 292 -5.67 17.78 7.37
C LEU A 292 -4.85 19.07 7.48
N ARG A 293 -3.90 19.15 8.43
CA ARG A 293 -2.93 20.24 8.55
C ARG A 293 -1.72 20.11 7.63
N GLY A 294 -1.60 19.00 6.91
CA GLY A 294 -0.47 18.73 6.02
C GLY A 294 0.79 18.21 6.73
N GLU A 295 0.68 17.76 7.98
CA GLU A 295 1.80 17.18 8.74
C GLU A 295 2.33 15.87 8.15
N TYR A 296 1.56 15.25 7.23
CA TYR A 296 1.92 14.05 6.47
C TYR A 296 2.31 14.34 5.01
N GLY A 297 2.28 15.61 4.59
CA GLY A 297 2.52 16.03 3.21
C GLY A 297 1.28 16.63 2.56
N LYS A 298 1.38 16.87 1.24
CA LYS A 298 0.31 17.46 0.44
C LYS A 298 -0.77 16.42 0.13
N LEU A 299 -2.01 16.71 0.50
CA LEU A 299 -3.16 15.89 0.10
C LEU A 299 -3.32 15.87 -1.42
N PRO A 300 -3.76 14.74 -2.02
CA PRO A 300 -3.99 14.66 -3.47
C PRO A 300 -4.99 15.71 -3.99
N ALA A 301 -6.07 15.99 -3.25
CA ALA A 301 -7.06 17.04 -3.55
C ALA A 301 -7.34 17.91 -2.32
N PRO A 302 -6.48 18.86 -1.97
CA PRO A 302 -6.63 19.67 -0.75
C PRO A 302 -7.89 20.54 -0.75
N GLU A 303 -8.38 20.96 -1.91
CA GLU A 303 -9.58 21.80 -2.07
C GLU A 303 -10.90 21.07 -1.72
N VAL A 304 -10.91 19.74 -1.75
CA VAL A 304 -12.14 18.97 -1.50
C VAL A 304 -12.38 18.74 0.02
N GLY A 305 -11.31 18.67 0.82
CA GLY A 305 -11.44 18.14 2.17
C GLY A 305 -11.03 19.03 3.33
N GLY A 306 -9.91 19.71 3.24
CA GLY A 306 -9.28 20.27 4.44
C GLY A 306 -9.97 21.47 5.06
N GLN A 307 -10.36 22.44 4.27
CA GLN A 307 -10.86 23.74 4.78
C GLN A 307 -12.30 23.68 5.30
N ALA A 308 -13.18 22.91 4.66
CA ALA A 308 -14.58 22.82 5.05
C ALA A 308 -14.76 22.05 6.37
N VAL A 309 -13.89 21.10 6.67
CA VAL A 309 -13.95 20.26 7.88
C VAL A 309 -13.27 20.96 9.06
N LEU A 310 -12.11 21.57 8.86
CA LEU A 310 -11.42 22.36 9.91
C LEU A 310 -12.15 23.67 10.24
N GLY A 311 -12.76 24.32 9.25
CA GLY A 311 -13.51 25.56 9.47
C GLY A 311 -14.74 25.39 10.35
N ARG A 312 -15.37 24.20 10.38
CA ARG A 312 -16.47 23.90 11.29
C ARG A 312 -16.03 23.72 12.75
N GLN A 313 -14.80 23.34 13.01
CA GLN A 313 -14.28 23.20 14.38
C GLN A 313 -13.82 24.54 14.98
N CYS A 314 -13.33 25.48 14.18
CA CYS A 314 -13.03 26.83 14.68
C CYS A 314 -14.28 27.62 15.07
N ALA A 315 -15.45 27.30 14.47
CA ALA A 315 -16.72 27.96 14.78
C ALA A 315 -17.43 27.41 16.04
N THR A 316 -17.00 26.25 16.57
CA THR A 316 -17.60 25.63 17.77
C THR A 316 -16.72 25.75 19.03
N SER A 317 -15.57 26.44 18.95
CA SER A 317 -14.64 26.67 20.07
C SER A 317 -14.54 28.17 20.48
N THR A 318 -15.55 29.00 20.10
CA THR A 318 -15.73 30.36 20.60
C THR A 318 -16.95 30.42 21.50
#